data_6a778b039ae7eb4c7b6d0602f2336e4e
#
_entry.id   6a778b039ae7eb4c7b6d0602f2336e4e
#
_cell.length_a   1.000
_cell.length_b   1.000
_cell.length_c   1.000
_cell.angle_alpha   90.00
_cell.angle_beta   90.00
_cell.angle_gamma   90.00
#
_symmetry.space_group_name_H-M   'P 1'
#
loop_
_entity.id
_entity.type
_entity.pdbx_description
1 polymer ?
#
loop_
_entity_poly.entity_id
_entity_poly.type
_entity_poly.pdbx_seq_one_letter_code
_entity_poly.pdbx_strand_id
1 'polypeptide(L)'
;DGEDLVLNPTIPVILSPKDFPALKNYVGHTLMTTDGTTLLGADNKAGIAEIMTAMHHLLTHPEIKHGRIRVAFTPDEEIGRGPHHFDVAAFDAKFAYTVDGGPLGELEYESFNAAAAEIVFHGTNVHPGTAKDKMVNSQKHAMAFQNRLPGDEAPEFTDGFEGFFHLISFDGSVEK
;
A
#
# COMPACT_ATOMS: atom_id res chain seq x y z
N ASP A 1 -17.51 -21.20 -7.90
CA ASP A 1 -17.74 -21.93 -9.16
C ASP A 1 -16.92 -21.36 -10.34
N GLY A 2 -16.23 -20.25 -10.20
CA GLY A 2 -15.38 -19.66 -11.23
C GLY A 2 -16.12 -18.75 -12.22
N GLU A 3 -17.36 -18.41 -11.91
CA GLU A 3 -18.17 -17.47 -12.68
C GLU A 3 -18.11 -16.05 -12.11
N ASP A 4 -18.52 -15.10 -12.93
CA ASP A 4 -18.62 -13.70 -12.55
C ASP A 4 -19.75 -13.50 -11.54
N LEU A 5 -19.49 -12.74 -10.48
CA LEU A 5 -20.47 -12.35 -9.48
C LEU A 5 -20.91 -10.91 -9.70
N VAL A 6 -22.19 -10.69 -9.94
CA VAL A 6 -22.78 -9.36 -10.03
C VAL A 6 -23.05 -8.88 -8.60
N LEU A 7 -22.28 -7.93 -8.11
CA LEU A 7 -22.41 -7.37 -6.76
C LEU A 7 -23.45 -6.24 -6.70
N ASN A 8 -23.63 -5.53 -7.80
CA ASN A 8 -24.65 -4.50 -7.92
C ASN A 8 -25.22 -4.49 -9.34
N PRO A 9 -26.53 -4.76 -9.49
CA PRO A 9 -27.17 -4.80 -10.83
C PRO A 9 -27.45 -3.40 -11.40
N THR A 10 -27.48 -2.38 -10.56
CA THR A 10 -27.79 -0.98 -10.97
C THR A 10 -26.54 -0.25 -11.41
N ILE A 11 -25.45 -0.42 -10.68
CA ILE A 11 -24.10 0.00 -11.06
C ILE A 11 -23.37 -1.29 -11.42
N PRO A 12 -22.84 -1.46 -12.66
CA PRO A 12 -22.27 -2.73 -13.08
C PRO A 12 -20.96 -3.05 -12.34
N VAL A 13 -21.10 -3.41 -11.07
CA VAL A 13 -19.98 -3.89 -10.23
C VAL A 13 -19.97 -5.41 -10.30
N ILE A 14 -18.95 -5.92 -10.95
CA ILE A 14 -18.75 -7.35 -11.18
C ILE A 14 -17.45 -7.78 -10.53
N LEU A 15 -17.49 -8.83 -9.73
CA LEU A 15 -16.33 -9.51 -9.22
C LEU A 15 -16.05 -10.73 -10.10
N SER A 16 -15.04 -10.61 -10.95
CA SER A 16 -14.69 -11.62 -11.95
C SER A 16 -13.40 -12.35 -11.62
N PRO A 17 -13.36 -13.68 -11.64
CA PRO A 17 -12.12 -14.45 -11.54
C PRO A 17 -11.14 -14.25 -12.70
N LYS A 18 -11.55 -13.59 -13.78
CA LYS A 18 -10.67 -13.21 -14.89
C LYS A 18 -9.83 -11.98 -14.50
N ASP A 19 -10.49 -11.01 -13.84
CA ASP A 19 -9.85 -9.78 -13.41
C ASP A 19 -9.09 -9.96 -12.08
N PHE A 20 -9.61 -10.87 -11.23
CA PHE A 20 -9.06 -11.20 -9.92
C PHE A 20 -8.80 -12.72 -9.81
N PRO A 21 -7.72 -13.24 -10.40
CA PRO A 21 -7.43 -14.69 -10.44
C PRO A 21 -7.32 -15.36 -9.07
N ALA A 22 -6.94 -14.60 -8.04
CA ALA A 22 -6.83 -15.05 -6.65
C ALA A 22 -8.16 -15.56 -6.07
N LEU A 23 -9.31 -15.14 -6.62
CA LEU A 23 -10.62 -15.62 -6.21
C LEU A 23 -10.77 -17.15 -6.33
N LYS A 24 -10.03 -17.77 -7.23
CA LYS A 24 -10.02 -19.22 -7.42
C LYS A 24 -9.53 -19.98 -6.19
N ASN A 25 -8.70 -19.34 -5.37
CA ASN A 25 -8.16 -19.91 -4.13
C ASN A 25 -9.22 -19.96 -3.01
N TYR A 26 -10.32 -19.24 -3.17
CA TYR A 26 -11.37 -19.10 -2.17
C TYR A 26 -12.66 -19.85 -2.52
N VAL A 27 -12.59 -20.80 -3.47
CA VAL A 27 -13.73 -21.66 -3.79
C VAL A 27 -14.15 -22.46 -2.56
N GLY A 28 -15.43 -22.38 -2.21
CA GLY A 28 -15.96 -22.99 -0.98
C GLY A 28 -15.85 -22.13 0.29
N HIS A 29 -15.21 -20.97 0.20
CA HIS A 29 -15.17 -20.00 1.30
C HIS A 29 -16.33 -18.99 1.19
N THR A 30 -16.69 -18.40 2.32
CA THR A 30 -17.61 -17.26 2.35
C THR A 30 -16.81 -15.97 2.19
N LEU A 31 -17.14 -15.19 1.16
CA LEU A 31 -16.55 -13.89 0.92
C LEU A 31 -17.52 -12.78 1.36
N MET A 32 -16.99 -11.77 2.00
CA MET A 32 -17.71 -10.54 2.32
C MET A 32 -17.27 -9.44 1.36
N THR A 33 -18.21 -8.86 0.66
CA THR A 33 -17.97 -7.82 -0.35
C THR A 33 -18.84 -6.60 -0.08
N THR A 34 -18.56 -5.48 -0.76
CA THR A 34 -19.50 -4.37 -0.88
C THR A 34 -20.19 -4.43 -2.25
N ASP A 35 -21.25 -3.65 -2.41
CA ASP A 35 -21.94 -3.44 -3.67
C ASP A 35 -21.30 -2.35 -4.55
N GLY A 36 -20.15 -1.83 -4.17
CA GLY A 36 -19.42 -0.76 -4.84
C GLY A 36 -19.86 0.66 -4.48
N THR A 37 -20.86 0.81 -3.61
CA THR A 37 -21.31 2.14 -3.13
C THR A 37 -20.53 2.61 -1.91
N THR A 38 -19.84 1.72 -1.22
CA THR A 38 -19.00 2.00 -0.05
C THR A 38 -17.66 1.29 -0.14
N LEU A 39 -16.69 1.82 0.58
CA LEU A 39 -15.45 1.11 0.85
C LEU A 39 -15.70 -0.05 1.82
N LEU A 40 -15.06 -1.21 1.63
CA LEU A 40 -15.18 -2.33 2.57
C LEU A 40 -14.42 -2.05 3.87
N GLY A 41 -13.22 -1.55 3.77
CA GLY A 41 -12.36 -1.21 4.92
C GLY A 41 -11.93 -2.43 5.74
N ALA A 42 -11.83 -3.62 5.13
CA ALA A 42 -11.29 -4.80 5.79
C ALA A 42 -9.81 -4.63 6.13
N ASP A 43 -9.09 -3.95 5.31
CA ASP A 43 -7.78 -3.39 5.60
C ASP A 43 -7.97 -2.04 6.35
N ASN A 44 -7.54 -1.94 7.66
CA ASN A 44 -7.10 -3.13 8.45
C ASN A 44 -8.04 -3.40 9.64
N LYS A 45 -9.33 -3.20 9.48
CA LYS A 45 -10.32 -3.54 10.53
C LYS A 45 -10.36 -5.05 10.81
N ALA A 46 -9.92 -5.89 9.85
CA ALA A 46 -9.74 -7.31 10.07
C ALA A 46 -8.73 -7.56 11.19
N GLY A 47 -7.55 -6.94 11.13
CA GLY A 47 -6.53 -7.05 12.18
C GLY A 47 -7.03 -6.55 13.54
N ILE A 48 -7.83 -5.49 13.59
CA ILE A 48 -8.48 -5.05 14.83
C ILE A 48 -9.40 -6.14 15.39
N ALA A 49 -10.22 -6.76 14.55
CA ALA A 49 -11.12 -7.83 14.96
C ALA A 49 -10.37 -9.06 15.46
N GLU A 50 -9.28 -9.41 14.81
CA GLU A 50 -8.40 -10.52 15.21
C GLU A 50 -7.77 -10.28 16.57
N ILE A 51 -7.18 -9.10 16.79
CA ILE A 51 -6.58 -8.71 18.08
C ILE A 51 -7.63 -8.77 19.18
N MET A 52 -8.80 -8.15 18.98
CA MET A 52 -9.84 -8.09 19.99
C MET A 52 -10.41 -9.47 20.29
N THR A 53 -10.56 -10.33 19.29
CA THR A 53 -11.01 -11.72 19.48
C THR A 53 -9.98 -12.54 20.24
N ALA A 54 -8.70 -12.40 19.91
CA ALA A 54 -7.62 -13.08 20.62
C ALA A 54 -7.57 -12.65 22.11
N MET A 55 -7.70 -11.35 22.38
CA MET A 55 -7.75 -10.85 23.76
C MET A 55 -8.95 -11.38 24.53
N HIS A 56 -10.13 -11.37 23.91
CA HIS A 56 -11.32 -11.96 24.52
C HIS A 56 -11.14 -13.44 24.83
N HIS A 57 -10.56 -14.19 23.91
CA HIS A 57 -10.29 -15.62 24.09
C HIS A 57 -9.36 -15.86 25.28
N LEU A 58 -8.24 -15.14 25.38
CA LEU A 58 -7.31 -15.26 26.50
C LEU A 58 -7.95 -14.90 27.85
N LEU A 59 -8.79 -13.88 27.89
CA LEU A 59 -9.50 -13.47 29.11
C LEU A 59 -10.53 -14.49 29.57
N THR A 60 -11.13 -15.23 28.64
CA THR A 60 -12.15 -16.25 28.94
C THR A 60 -11.57 -17.65 29.15
N HIS A 61 -10.28 -17.84 28.88
CA HIS A 61 -9.55 -19.12 29.03
C HIS A 61 -8.30 -18.96 29.90
N PRO A 62 -8.48 -18.83 31.24
CA PRO A 62 -7.37 -18.55 32.16
C PRO A 62 -6.36 -19.69 32.25
N GLU A 63 -6.67 -20.87 31.74
CA GLU A 63 -5.76 -22.01 31.61
C GLU A 63 -4.65 -21.74 30.57
N ILE A 64 -4.86 -20.85 29.63
CA ILE A 64 -3.85 -20.46 28.63
C ILE A 64 -2.83 -19.51 29.29
N LYS A 65 -1.63 -20.00 29.50
CA LYS A 65 -0.57 -19.21 30.13
C LYS A 65 0.06 -18.26 29.14
N HIS A 66 0.10 -16.99 29.48
CA HIS A 66 0.73 -15.94 28.68
C HIS A 66 1.43 -14.89 29.55
N GLY A 67 2.35 -14.16 28.98
CA GLY A 67 2.95 -13.00 29.61
C GLY A 67 2.04 -11.79 29.61
N ARG A 68 2.57 -10.63 29.99
CA ARG A 68 1.85 -9.36 29.88
C ARG A 68 1.69 -8.99 28.42
N ILE A 69 0.46 -8.79 27.99
CA ILE A 69 0.12 -8.36 26.64
C ILE A 69 -0.35 -6.90 26.69
N ARG A 70 0.08 -6.12 25.75
CA ARG A 70 -0.37 -4.75 25.52
C ARG A 70 -0.87 -4.61 24.09
N VAL A 71 -1.93 -3.88 23.91
CA VAL A 71 -2.53 -3.61 22.61
C VAL A 71 -2.56 -2.12 22.39
N ALA A 72 -2.22 -1.69 21.19
CA ALA A 72 -2.34 -0.31 20.74
C ALA A 72 -2.93 -0.27 19.36
N PHE A 73 -3.70 0.76 19.09
CA PHE A 73 -4.22 1.10 17.76
C PHE A 73 -3.74 2.50 17.41
N THR A 74 -3.17 2.66 16.24
CA THR A 74 -2.68 3.95 15.75
C THR A 74 -3.55 4.42 14.59
N PRO A 75 -3.92 5.71 14.52
CA PRO A 75 -4.60 6.29 13.37
C PRO A 75 -3.61 6.62 12.26
N ASP A 76 -4.13 6.99 11.10
CA ASP A 76 -3.36 7.56 9.99
C ASP A 76 -2.28 6.62 9.40
N GLU A 77 -2.52 5.30 9.40
CA GLU A 77 -1.62 4.32 8.81
C GLU A 77 -1.45 4.58 7.30
N GLU A 78 -2.55 4.76 6.55
CA GLU A 78 -2.59 4.97 5.10
C GLU A 78 -1.80 6.18 4.59
N ILE A 79 -1.48 7.10 5.47
CA ILE A 79 -0.63 8.26 5.16
C ILE A 79 0.73 8.20 5.85
N GLY A 80 1.10 7.04 6.38
CA GLY A 80 2.38 6.77 7.01
C GLY A 80 2.63 7.54 8.32
N ARG A 81 1.58 7.95 9.03
CA ARG A 81 1.71 8.76 10.25
C ARG A 81 1.44 8.00 11.55
N GLY A 82 1.01 6.75 11.46
CA GLY A 82 0.70 5.91 12.62
C GLY A 82 1.76 5.93 13.73
N PRO A 83 3.06 5.79 13.45
CA PRO A 83 4.08 5.75 14.49
C PRO A 83 4.54 7.12 15.00
N HIS A 84 4.14 8.25 14.40
CA HIS A 84 4.72 9.57 14.72
C HIS A 84 4.60 10.01 16.18
N HIS A 85 3.53 9.63 16.85
CA HIS A 85 3.27 9.97 18.24
C HIS A 85 3.20 8.75 19.15
N PHE A 86 3.64 7.58 18.65
CA PHE A 86 3.61 6.35 19.41
C PHE A 86 4.75 6.33 20.44
N ASP A 87 4.41 6.31 21.71
CA ASP A 87 5.38 6.25 22.81
C ASP A 87 5.83 4.81 23.05
N VAL A 88 6.90 4.41 22.37
CA VAL A 88 7.49 3.08 22.47
C VAL A 88 7.94 2.77 23.90
N ALA A 89 8.47 3.75 24.63
CA ALA A 89 8.94 3.58 25.99
C ALA A 89 7.77 3.32 26.96
N ALA A 90 6.70 4.10 26.84
CA ALA A 90 5.49 3.86 27.63
C ALA A 90 4.77 2.56 27.25
N PHE A 91 4.87 2.14 26.00
CA PHE A 91 4.33 0.86 25.55
C PHE A 91 5.06 -0.32 26.21
N ASP A 92 6.34 -0.20 26.49
CA ASP A 92 7.12 -1.13 27.32
C ASP A 92 6.91 -2.61 26.94
N ALA A 93 7.09 -2.95 25.68
CA ALA A 93 7.05 -4.30 25.15
C ALA A 93 8.45 -4.72 24.65
N LYS A 94 8.81 -5.99 24.87
CA LYS A 94 10.09 -6.53 24.37
C LYS A 94 10.08 -6.79 22.87
N PHE A 95 8.92 -7.13 22.35
CA PHE A 95 8.65 -7.35 20.94
C PHE A 95 7.16 -7.07 20.68
N ALA A 96 6.82 -6.82 19.44
CA ALA A 96 5.45 -6.56 19.02
C ALA A 96 5.15 -7.26 17.69
N TYR A 97 3.89 -7.53 17.47
CA TYR A 97 3.34 -7.93 16.18
C TYR A 97 2.48 -6.79 15.66
N THR A 98 2.64 -6.45 14.39
CA THR A 98 1.69 -5.63 13.66
C THR A 98 0.73 -6.57 12.95
N VAL A 99 -0.55 -6.40 13.20
CA VAL A 99 -1.59 -7.24 12.60
C VAL A 99 -2.36 -6.39 11.60
N ASP A 100 -2.22 -6.76 10.36
CA ASP A 100 -2.80 -6.06 9.21
C ASP A 100 -3.69 -6.98 8.38
N GLY A 101 -4.25 -6.50 7.27
CA GLY A 101 -5.03 -7.29 6.34
C GLY A 101 -4.15 -7.98 5.31
N GLY A 102 -3.93 -9.28 5.46
CA GLY A 102 -3.15 -10.09 4.54
C GLY A 102 -3.75 -11.48 4.36
N PRO A 103 -3.12 -12.33 3.54
CA PRO A 103 -3.52 -13.72 3.40
C PRO A 103 -3.48 -14.48 4.73
N LEU A 104 -4.41 -15.41 4.89
CA LEU A 104 -4.47 -16.24 6.10
C LEU A 104 -3.19 -17.06 6.28
N GLY A 105 -2.55 -16.92 7.46
CA GLY A 105 -1.35 -17.66 7.83
C GLY A 105 -0.04 -17.04 7.34
N GLU A 106 -0.08 -15.88 6.74
CA GLU A 106 1.12 -15.11 6.38
C GLU A 106 1.80 -14.56 7.63
N LEU A 107 3.12 -14.64 7.64
CA LEU A 107 3.96 -14.04 8.66
C LEU A 107 5.15 -13.37 7.99
N GLU A 108 5.17 -12.06 8.00
CA GLU A 108 6.32 -11.26 7.56
C GLU A 108 7.22 -10.95 8.75
N TYR A 109 8.51 -11.16 8.58
CA TYR A 109 9.53 -10.92 9.63
C TYR A 109 10.77 -10.20 9.06
N GLU A 110 10.65 -9.67 7.86
CA GLU A 110 11.67 -8.91 7.16
C GLU A 110 11.19 -7.49 6.88
N SER A 111 12.12 -6.59 6.70
CA SER A 111 11.88 -5.23 6.31
C SER A 111 12.77 -4.84 5.14
N PHE A 112 12.40 -3.82 4.41
CA PHE A 112 13.19 -3.27 3.32
C PHE A 112 13.62 -1.83 3.63
N ASN A 113 14.71 -1.40 2.99
CA ASN A 113 15.13 0.00 3.04
C ASN A 113 14.46 0.76 1.89
N ALA A 114 13.97 1.95 2.19
CA ALA A 114 13.39 2.84 1.20
C ALA A 114 13.96 4.25 1.36
N ALA A 115 14.04 4.96 0.24
CA ALA A 115 14.39 6.37 0.21
C ALA A 115 13.51 7.06 -0.84
N ALA A 116 13.12 8.30 -0.57
CA ALA A 116 12.45 9.15 -1.53
C ALA A 116 13.37 10.29 -1.96
N ALA A 117 13.28 10.67 -3.24
CA ALA A 117 13.99 11.82 -3.77
C ALA A 117 13.02 12.71 -4.55
N GLU A 118 13.05 13.98 -4.27
CA GLU A 118 12.43 15.00 -5.11
C GLU A 118 13.49 15.62 -5.99
N ILE A 119 13.33 15.55 -7.31
CA ILE A 119 14.28 16.05 -8.29
C ILE A 119 13.62 17.17 -9.07
N VAL A 120 14.13 18.37 -8.94
CA VAL A 120 13.59 19.55 -9.60
C VAL A 120 14.48 19.96 -10.75
N PHE A 121 13.91 20.03 -11.95
CA PHE A 121 14.58 20.54 -13.15
C PHE A 121 14.12 21.96 -13.43
N HIS A 122 15.06 22.87 -13.59
CA HIS A 122 14.77 24.26 -13.95
C HIS A 122 14.97 24.48 -15.46
N GLY A 123 14.03 25.15 -16.06
CA GLY A 123 14.05 25.49 -17.48
C GLY A 123 13.99 27.00 -17.73
N THR A 124 14.01 27.37 -18.98
CA THR A 124 13.83 28.76 -19.46
C THR A 124 12.71 28.80 -20.48
N ASN A 125 11.61 29.42 -20.10
CA ASN A 125 10.48 29.61 -21.01
C ASN A 125 10.62 30.88 -21.82
N VAL A 126 10.31 30.80 -23.10
CA VAL A 126 10.20 31.94 -24.03
C VAL A 126 9.08 31.64 -25.01
N HIS A 127 8.59 32.69 -25.70
CA HIS A 127 7.56 32.51 -26.75
C HIS A 127 8.03 31.51 -27.83
N PRO A 128 7.23 30.51 -28.20
CA PRO A 128 7.63 29.47 -29.14
C PRO A 128 8.18 29.99 -30.48
N GLY A 129 7.67 31.09 -30.98
CA GLY A 129 8.15 31.73 -32.23
C GLY A 129 9.57 32.30 -32.17
N THR A 130 10.13 32.44 -30.93
CA THR A 130 11.51 32.95 -30.70
C THR A 130 12.35 32.02 -29.87
N ALA A 131 11.90 30.76 -29.73
CA ALA A 131 12.47 29.78 -28.82
C ALA A 131 13.79 29.15 -29.26
N LYS A 132 14.11 29.24 -30.56
CA LYS A 132 15.33 28.64 -31.11
C LYS A 132 16.57 29.14 -30.34
N ASP A 133 17.36 28.21 -29.87
CA ASP A 133 18.61 28.42 -29.12
C ASP A 133 18.44 29.22 -27.78
N LYS A 134 17.20 29.33 -27.28
CA LYS A 134 16.87 30.07 -26.05
C LYS A 134 16.04 29.26 -25.05
N MET A 135 15.04 28.52 -25.55
CA MET A 135 14.16 27.75 -24.66
C MET A 135 14.90 26.53 -24.09
N VAL A 136 14.79 26.36 -22.80
CA VAL A 136 15.17 25.13 -22.10
C VAL A 136 13.92 24.56 -21.46
N ASN A 137 13.43 23.44 -21.95
CA ASN A 137 12.22 22.82 -21.43
C ASN A 137 12.60 21.81 -20.32
N SER A 138 12.27 22.15 -19.08
CA SER A 138 12.60 21.34 -17.89
C SER A 138 11.99 19.92 -17.97
N GLN A 139 10.77 19.76 -18.50
CA GLN A 139 10.13 18.45 -18.61
C GLN A 139 10.89 17.51 -19.55
N LYS A 140 11.49 18.04 -20.62
CA LYS A 140 12.35 17.20 -21.49
C LYS A 140 13.58 16.68 -20.77
N HIS A 141 14.15 17.47 -19.86
CA HIS A 141 15.27 17.03 -19.03
C HIS A 141 14.83 16.01 -17.99
N ALA A 142 13.68 16.20 -17.37
CA ALA A 142 13.10 15.24 -16.43
C ALA A 142 12.79 13.89 -17.10
N MET A 143 12.18 13.89 -18.28
CA MET A 143 11.96 12.67 -19.07
C MET A 143 13.28 12.00 -19.47
N ALA A 144 14.28 12.79 -19.87
CA ALA A 144 15.59 12.26 -20.23
C ALA A 144 16.33 11.66 -19.03
N PHE A 145 16.12 12.19 -17.83
CA PHE A 145 16.61 11.61 -16.59
C PHE A 145 15.92 10.28 -16.31
N GLN A 146 14.59 10.24 -16.32
CA GLN A 146 13.81 9.03 -16.09
C GLN A 146 14.21 7.90 -17.05
N ASN A 147 14.42 8.22 -18.33
CA ASN A 147 14.83 7.25 -19.34
C ASN A 147 16.27 6.70 -19.16
N ARG A 148 17.04 7.25 -18.23
CA ARG A 148 18.39 6.73 -17.88
C ARG A 148 18.39 5.83 -16.67
N LEU A 149 17.31 5.79 -15.91
CA LEU A 149 17.16 4.79 -14.86
C LEU A 149 17.01 3.41 -15.52
N PRO A 150 17.48 2.35 -14.89
CA PRO A 150 17.29 1.00 -15.40
C PRO A 150 15.80 0.70 -15.58
N GLY A 151 15.40 0.35 -16.80
CA GLY A 151 13.98 0.14 -17.10
C GLY A 151 13.41 -1.16 -16.55
N ASP A 152 14.28 -2.09 -16.24
CA ASP A 152 13.99 -3.39 -15.62
C ASP A 152 13.98 -3.33 -14.07
N GLU A 153 14.47 -2.23 -13.49
CA GLU A 153 14.42 -1.99 -12.04
C GLU A 153 13.20 -1.09 -11.71
N ALA A 154 12.00 -1.51 -12.08
CA ALA A 154 10.74 -0.85 -11.73
C ALA A 154 9.81 -1.84 -11.03
N PRO A 155 8.86 -1.40 -10.19
CA PRO A 155 8.00 -2.30 -9.40
C PRO A 155 7.27 -3.35 -10.25
N GLU A 156 6.91 -3.01 -11.48
CA GLU A 156 6.23 -3.91 -12.42
C GLU A 156 7.12 -5.00 -13.01
N PHE A 157 8.44 -4.97 -12.79
CA PHE A 157 9.42 -5.91 -13.35
C PHE A 157 10.26 -6.61 -12.30
N THR A 158 10.14 -6.23 -11.04
CA THR A 158 10.97 -6.76 -9.94
C THR A 158 10.16 -7.68 -9.04
N ASP A 159 10.84 -8.63 -8.39
CA ASP A 159 10.25 -9.61 -7.48
C ASP A 159 11.20 -9.92 -6.31
N GLY A 160 10.65 -10.48 -5.23
CA GLY A 160 11.40 -10.92 -4.07
C GLY A 160 12.25 -9.82 -3.42
N PHE A 161 13.56 -9.98 -3.43
CA PHE A 161 14.53 -9.05 -2.82
C PHE A 161 15.16 -8.06 -3.82
N GLU A 162 14.64 -7.98 -5.02
CA GLU A 162 15.15 -7.05 -6.03
C GLU A 162 14.78 -5.61 -5.67
N GLY A 163 15.75 -4.72 -5.82
CA GLY A 163 15.52 -3.28 -5.64
C GLY A 163 14.88 -2.64 -6.87
N PHE A 164 14.19 -1.52 -6.68
CA PHE A 164 13.55 -0.82 -7.80
C PHE A 164 13.55 0.70 -7.63
N PHE A 165 13.37 1.40 -8.73
CA PHE A 165 13.06 2.82 -8.80
C PHE A 165 11.58 3.00 -9.13
N HIS A 166 10.85 3.69 -8.26
CA HIS A 166 9.44 3.95 -8.45
C HIS A 166 9.19 5.44 -8.73
N LEU A 167 8.76 5.76 -9.96
CA LEU A 167 8.29 7.10 -10.29
C LEU A 167 6.89 7.30 -9.71
N ILE A 168 6.82 7.92 -8.53
CA ILE A 168 5.55 8.11 -7.81
C ILE A 168 4.74 9.27 -8.39
N SER A 169 5.41 10.36 -8.76
CA SER A 169 4.75 11.53 -9.34
C SER A 169 5.65 12.24 -10.35
N PHE A 170 5.03 12.83 -11.32
CA PHE A 170 5.67 13.66 -12.34
C PHE A 170 4.75 14.83 -12.65
N ASP A 171 5.20 16.03 -12.33
CA ASP A 171 4.44 17.26 -12.54
C ASP A 171 5.36 18.37 -13.00
N GLY A 172 4.84 19.31 -13.76
CA GLY A 172 5.68 20.42 -14.18
C GLY A 172 5.19 21.24 -15.37
N SER A 173 5.99 22.24 -15.71
CA SER A 173 5.85 23.14 -16.83
C SER A 173 7.15 23.24 -17.64
N VAL A 174 7.24 24.20 -18.56
CA VAL A 174 8.52 24.47 -19.28
C VAL A 174 9.61 24.98 -18.32
N GLU A 175 9.22 25.70 -17.27
CA GLU A 175 10.16 26.35 -16.34
C GLU A 175 10.52 25.44 -15.16
N LYS A 176 9.60 24.62 -14.75
CA LYS A 176 9.75 23.71 -13.59
C LYS A 176 8.76 22.55 -13.67
#